data_aee48eac7588adf932ed766847a1487f
#
_entry.id   aee48eac7588adf932ed766847a1487f
#
_cell.length_a   1.000
_cell.length_b   1.000
_cell.length_c   1.000
_cell.angle_alpha   90.00
_cell.angle_beta   90.00
_cell.angle_gamma   90.00
#
_symmetry.space_group_name_H-M   'P 1'
#
loop_
_entity.id
_entity.type
_entity.pdbx_description
1 polymer ?
#
loop_
_entity_poly.entity_id
_entity_poly.type
_entity_poly.pdbx_seq_one_letter_code
_entity_poly.pdbx_strand_id
1 'polypeptide(L)'
;MENIGNSYIIDKDLLKKLPETPGVYQFKNRLGRVIYIGKAKNLRARVSQYISGTDSRPMVATLMKNAGSVEIIMTNSESEALILENLLIKNRQPMFNINLKDDKTYPYLAVTDEEWPRLITTRRLTKKLKSFRGPFTQVNLLNSLRQLIQTLYPLKYCSDRHPKGCINSQIGLCPAPCRKDAERDAYSENVRNTIDALQGKKWNEIESLIKERIDSSVKVLDFEKAAKLRDLLQLLPDIRRKYSVEFSGSGAEDHFCFKREGDTLFAAAARYSEGKLMTLKSYSASGIFEEMSSWTATFLTSFYSGKETPDKIFLYPETLTKDEISAILQRKIRKTGSSGGEILKMLQTNIEQNMRVFFNDSEKTKKALSVISKFLKTPVSSILCLDISTLYGEYNVAGAVWWENGKFDKKKYRRYKIKTIKGVDDFGSLREVAARLLKRWQ
;
A
#
# COMPACT_ATOMS: atom_id res chain seq x y z
N MET A 1 13.97 0.38 14.12
CA MET A 1 12.58 -0.12 14.16
C MET A 1 12.43 -1.22 13.12
N GLU A 2 12.04 -2.39 13.54
CA GLU A 2 11.78 -3.49 12.62
C GLU A 2 10.34 -3.38 12.11
N ASN A 3 10.15 -3.49 10.79
CA ASN A 3 8.84 -3.66 10.19
C ASN A 3 8.47 -5.14 10.39
N ILE A 4 7.74 -5.44 11.46
CA ILE A 4 7.24 -6.77 11.74
C ILE A 4 5.81 -6.81 11.19
N GLY A 5 5.69 -7.21 9.91
CA GLY A 5 4.38 -7.61 9.38
C GLY A 5 3.84 -8.80 10.18
N ASN A 6 2.51 -8.98 10.19
CA ASN A 6 1.86 -10.17 10.75
C ASN A 6 2.26 -11.42 9.95
N SER A 7 3.50 -11.88 10.12
CA SER A 7 4.10 -12.97 9.36
C SER A 7 4.05 -14.27 10.15
N TYR A 8 3.52 -15.30 9.53
CA TYR A 8 3.35 -16.63 10.13
C TYR A 8 4.18 -17.66 9.38
N ILE A 9 4.87 -18.52 10.11
CA ILE A 9 5.50 -19.71 9.53
C ILE A 9 4.39 -20.67 9.08
N ILE A 10 4.55 -21.29 7.92
CA ILE A 10 3.59 -22.26 7.40
C ILE A 10 3.79 -23.59 8.15
N ASP A 11 3.07 -23.75 9.24
CA ASP A 11 3.01 -24.95 10.07
C ASP A 11 1.59 -25.51 10.19
N LYS A 12 1.42 -26.69 10.84
CA LYS A 12 0.12 -27.35 11.02
C LYS A 12 -0.88 -26.51 11.83
N ASP A 13 -0.41 -25.60 12.69
CA ASP A 13 -1.24 -24.77 13.55
C ASP A 13 -1.52 -23.38 12.96
N LEU A 14 -0.99 -23.09 11.78
CA LEU A 14 -1.17 -21.80 11.11
C LEU A 14 -2.65 -21.40 11.01
N LEU A 15 -3.50 -22.33 10.58
CA LEU A 15 -4.92 -22.03 10.32
C LEU A 15 -5.68 -21.56 11.57
N LYS A 16 -5.30 -22.06 12.76
CA LYS A 16 -5.91 -21.63 14.03
C LYS A 16 -5.57 -20.20 14.40
N LYS A 17 -4.47 -19.68 13.86
CA LYS A 17 -3.92 -18.34 14.17
C LYS A 17 -4.40 -17.27 13.22
N LEU A 18 -4.94 -17.65 12.05
CA LEU A 18 -5.37 -16.71 11.03
C LEU A 18 -6.77 -16.14 11.34
N PRO A 19 -6.98 -14.84 11.13
CA PRO A 19 -8.28 -14.18 11.31
C PRO A 19 -9.25 -14.52 10.18
N GLU A 20 -10.54 -14.43 10.48
CA GLU A 20 -11.65 -14.63 9.52
C GLU A 20 -12.15 -13.31 8.93
N THR A 21 -11.28 -12.33 8.81
CA THR A 21 -11.58 -10.99 8.30
C THR A 21 -11.13 -10.82 6.86
N PRO A 22 -11.67 -9.81 6.14
CA PRO A 22 -11.14 -9.39 4.86
C PRO A 22 -9.70 -8.92 4.98
N GLY A 23 -8.91 -9.07 3.91
CA GLY A 23 -7.55 -8.58 3.91
C GLY A 23 -6.70 -9.08 2.74
N VAL A 24 -5.42 -8.78 2.84
CA VAL A 24 -4.38 -9.18 1.88
C VAL A 24 -3.41 -10.12 2.55
N TYR A 25 -3.05 -11.20 1.87
CA TYR A 25 -2.02 -12.15 2.29
C TYR A 25 -0.85 -12.13 1.31
N GLN A 26 0.36 -12.30 1.85
CA GLN A 26 1.61 -12.28 1.10
C GLN A 26 2.43 -13.51 1.46
N PHE A 27 2.59 -14.45 0.53
CA PHE A 27 3.51 -15.56 0.72
C PHE A 27 4.95 -15.09 0.51
N LYS A 28 5.82 -15.46 1.46
CA LYS A 28 7.25 -15.18 1.42
C LYS A 28 8.03 -16.47 1.31
N ASN A 29 9.14 -16.45 0.61
CA ASN A 29 10.08 -17.57 0.59
C ASN A 29 10.89 -17.63 1.91
N ARG A 30 11.73 -18.65 2.06
CA ARG A 30 12.58 -18.85 3.25
C ARG A 30 13.57 -17.70 3.48
N LEU A 31 13.87 -16.90 2.46
CA LEU A 31 14.71 -15.70 2.55
C LEU A 31 13.91 -14.44 2.92
N GLY A 32 12.61 -14.55 3.21
CA GLY A 32 11.73 -13.42 3.55
C GLY A 32 11.28 -12.57 2.36
N ARG A 33 11.61 -12.94 1.10
CA ARG A 33 11.17 -12.23 -0.09
C ARG A 33 9.74 -12.61 -0.43
N VAL A 34 8.89 -11.61 -0.69
CA VAL A 34 7.51 -11.82 -1.14
C VAL A 34 7.50 -12.42 -2.54
N ILE A 35 6.85 -13.58 -2.68
CA ILE A 35 6.76 -14.35 -3.92
C ILE A 35 5.34 -14.37 -4.51
N TYR A 36 4.30 -14.13 -3.69
CA TYR A 36 2.91 -14.03 -4.14
C TYR A 36 2.12 -13.13 -3.21
N ILE A 37 1.17 -12.37 -3.77
CA ILE A 37 0.22 -11.53 -3.04
C ILE A 37 -1.19 -11.86 -3.52
N GLY A 38 -2.15 -11.91 -2.60
CA GLY A 38 -3.56 -12.12 -2.94
C GLY A 38 -4.50 -11.51 -1.92
N LYS A 39 -5.73 -11.17 -2.35
CA LYS A 39 -6.81 -10.73 -1.48
C LYS A 39 -7.69 -11.87 -1.01
N ALA A 40 -8.38 -11.66 0.10
CA ALA A 40 -9.40 -12.56 0.61
C ALA A 40 -10.57 -11.79 1.23
N LYS A 41 -11.78 -12.32 1.10
CA LYS A 41 -12.94 -11.92 1.91
C LYS A 41 -12.84 -12.50 3.33
N ASN A 42 -12.23 -13.70 3.45
CA ASN A 42 -11.89 -14.37 4.68
C ASN A 42 -10.47 -14.93 4.55
N LEU A 43 -9.54 -14.35 5.29
CA LEU A 43 -8.11 -14.68 5.22
C LEU A 43 -7.84 -16.14 5.59
N ARG A 44 -8.48 -16.64 6.68
CA ARG A 44 -8.32 -18.04 7.13
C ARG A 44 -8.77 -19.01 6.05
N ALA A 45 -10.01 -18.84 5.55
CA ALA A 45 -10.57 -19.72 4.54
C ALA A 45 -9.71 -19.73 3.27
N ARG A 46 -9.24 -18.58 2.83
CA ARG A 46 -8.44 -18.46 1.60
C ARG A 46 -7.07 -19.08 1.74
N VAL A 47 -6.35 -18.81 2.82
CA VAL A 47 -5.03 -19.40 3.07
C VAL A 47 -5.14 -20.92 3.29
N SER A 48 -6.23 -21.39 3.91
CA SER A 48 -6.51 -22.83 4.07
C SER A 48 -6.53 -23.57 2.73
N GLN A 49 -7.13 -22.99 1.68
CA GLN A 49 -7.18 -23.61 0.35
C GLN A 49 -5.79 -23.85 -0.25
N TYR A 50 -4.82 -22.98 0.03
CA TYR A 50 -3.43 -23.18 -0.40
C TYR A 50 -2.74 -24.30 0.36
N ILE A 51 -2.94 -24.36 1.68
CA ILE A 51 -2.29 -25.35 2.56
C ILE A 51 -2.85 -26.74 2.36
N SER A 52 -4.18 -26.85 2.19
CA SER A 52 -4.86 -28.13 1.94
C SER A 52 -4.69 -28.66 0.50
N GLY A 53 -4.14 -27.83 -0.41
CA GLY A 53 -4.00 -28.20 -1.82
C GLY A 53 -5.31 -28.27 -2.61
N THR A 54 -6.39 -27.71 -2.08
CA THR A 54 -7.72 -27.68 -2.75
C THR A 54 -7.79 -26.61 -3.84
N ASP A 55 -6.84 -25.70 -3.94
CA ASP A 55 -6.74 -24.71 -5.02
C ASP A 55 -6.13 -25.37 -6.26
N SER A 56 -6.95 -25.59 -7.29
CA SER A 56 -6.60 -26.31 -8.52
C SER A 56 -5.68 -25.57 -9.50
N ARG A 57 -5.27 -24.32 -9.22
CA ARG A 57 -4.41 -23.55 -10.09
C ARG A 57 -2.99 -24.17 -10.16
N PRO A 58 -2.46 -24.47 -11.36
CA PRO A 58 -1.17 -25.18 -11.51
C PRO A 58 0.01 -24.54 -10.78
N MET A 59 0.01 -23.19 -10.67
CA MET A 59 1.07 -22.45 -9.98
C MET A 59 1.10 -22.68 -8.47
N VAL A 60 -0.03 -23.11 -7.84
CA VAL A 60 -0.14 -23.19 -6.37
C VAL A 60 0.79 -24.24 -5.80
N ALA A 61 0.92 -25.39 -6.44
CA ALA A 61 1.86 -26.44 -6.00
C ALA A 61 3.31 -25.93 -5.97
N THR A 62 3.73 -25.21 -7.00
CA THR A 62 5.07 -24.60 -7.08
C THR A 62 5.24 -23.47 -6.08
N LEU A 63 4.22 -22.62 -5.91
CA LEU A 63 4.19 -21.56 -4.90
C LEU A 63 4.42 -22.13 -3.49
N MET A 64 3.65 -23.14 -3.10
CA MET A 64 3.70 -23.73 -1.76
C MET A 64 5.03 -24.47 -1.47
N LYS A 65 5.68 -25.06 -2.47
CA LYS A 65 7.04 -25.61 -2.32
C LYS A 65 8.08 -24.54 -1.97
N ASN A 66 7.90 -23.32 -2.46
CA ASN A 66 8.81 -22.20 -2.25
C ASN A 66 8.42 -21.31 -1.06
N ALA A 67 7.20 -21.40 -0.58
CA ALA A 67 6.70 -20.57 0.53
C ALA A 67 7.25 -21.08 1.87
N GLY A 68 7.81 -20.17 2.66
CA GLY A 68 8.27 -20.42 4.03
C GLY A 68 7.37 -19.77 5.08
N SER A 69 6.75 -18.64 4.73
CA SER A 69 5.85 -17.92 5.64
C SER A 69 4.76 -17.17 4.86
N VAL A 70 3.70 -16.80 5.57
CA VAL A 70 2.64 -15.92 5.07
C VAL A 70 2.51 -14.70 5.98
N GLU A 71 2.50 -13.52 5.39
CA GLU A 71 2.19 -12.26 6.05
C GLU A 71 0.77 -11.86 5.71
N ILE A 72 0.01 -11.36 6.69
CA ILE A 72 -1.36 -10.90 6.50
C ILE A 72 -1.51 -9.43 6.88
N ILE A 73 -2.40 -8.75 6.18
CA ILE A 73 -2.84 -7.38 6.45
C ILE A 73 -4.36 -7.40 6.45
N MET A 74 -4.96 -7.13 7.60
CA MET A 74 -6.42 -7.06 7.73
C MET A 74 -6.93 -5.70 7.27
N THR A 75 -8.08 -5.70 6.59
CA THR A 75 -8.76 -4.50 6.10
C THR A 75 -10.20 -4.49 6.57
N ASN A 76 -10.88 -3.34 6.50
CA ASN A 76 -12.28 -3.23 6.89
C ASN A 76 -13.23 -3.84 5.86
N SER A 77 -12.82 -3.92 4.60
CA SER A 77 -13.67 -4.40 3.51
C SER A 77 -12.88 -5.15 2.43
N GLU A 78 -13.61 -5.95 1.63
CA GLU A 78 -13.03 -6.59 0.44
C GLU A 78 -12.57 -5.56 -0.60
N SER A 79 -13.24 -4.42 -0.71
CA SER A 79 -12.85 -3.34 -1.62
C SER A 79 -11.50 -2.72 -1.23
N GLU A 80 -11.27 -2.50 0.06
CA GLU A 80 -9.95 -2.05 0.56
C GLU A 80 -8.86 -3.11 0.31
N ALA A 81 -9.17 -4.39 0.57
CA ALA A 81 -8.25 -5.49 0.28
C ALA A 81 -7.86 -5.53 -1.20
N LEU A 82 -8.81 -5.31 -2.10
CA LEU A 82 -8.59 -5.31 -3.55
C LEU A 82 -7.66 -4.17 -4.00
N ILE A 83 -7.87 -2.96 -3.48
CA ILE A 83 -7.01 -1.80 -3.78
C ILE A 83 -5.60 -2.04 -3.25
N LEU A 84 -5.49 -2.48 -1.99
CA LEU A 84 -4.22 -2.75 -1.33
C LEU A 84 -3.44 -3.88 -2.02
N GLU A 85 -4.11 -4.97 -2.45
CA GLU A 85 -3.51 -6.06 -3.23
C GLU A 85 -2.84 -5.53 -4.49
N ASN A 86 -3.57 -4.76 -5.31
CA ASN A 86 -3.06 -4.20 -6.56
C ASN A 86 -1.85 -3.28 -6.34
N LEU A 87 -1.90 -2.42 -5.31
CA LEU A 87 -0.80 -1.54 -4.96
C LEU A 87 0.44 -2.31 -4.52
N LEU A 88 0.27 -3.35 -3.70
CA LEU A 88 1.36 -4.19 -3.23
C LEU A 88 1.99 -5.01 -4.36
N ILE A 89 1.18 -5.57 -5.27
CA ILE A 89 1.67 -6.30 -6.44
C ILE A 89 2.49 -5.37 -7.34
N LYS A 90 2.00 -4.16 -7.60
CA LYS A 90 2.70 -3.17 -8.42
C LYS A 90 4.05 -2.76 -7.82
N ASN A 91 4.09 -2.56 -6.50
CA ASN A 91 5.30 -2.10 -5.81
C ASN A 91 6.34 -3.22 -5.62
N ARG A 92 5.91 -4.47 -5.43
CA ARG A 92 6.79 -5.59 -5.10
C ARG A 92 7.08 -6.53 -6.27
N GLN A 93 6.26 -6.50 -7.33
CA GLN A 93 6.38 -7.34 -8.53
C GLN A 93 6.65 -8.83 -8.20
N PRO A 94 5.79 -9.52 -7.42
CA PRO A 94 6.07 -10.88 -6.97
C PRO A 94 6.10 -11.87 -8.13
N MET A 95 6.95 -12.90 -8.00
CA MET A 95 7.23 -13.85 -9.09
C MET A 95 5.98 -14.60 -9.58
N PHE A 96 5.07 -14.98 -8.67
CA PHE A 96 3.89 -15.78 -9.00
C PHE A 96 2.63 -14.95 -9.34
N ASN A 97 2.67 -13.60 -9.30
CA ASN A 97 1.56 -12.75 -9.73
C ASN A 97 1.65 -12.40 -11.23
N ILE A 98 1.70 -13.41 -12.10
CA ILE A 98 1.95 -13.24 -13.54
C ILE A 98 0.87 -12.38 -14.22
N ASN A 99 -0.41 -12.62 -13.92
CA ASN A 99 -1.54 -11.96 -14.58
C ASN A 99 -1.78 -10.50 -14.14
N LEU A 100 -1.20 -10.07 -12.99
CA LEU A 100 -1.33 -8.71 -12.47
C LEU A 100 -0.04 -7.89 -12.65
N LYS A 101 0.97 -8.44 -13.33
CA LYS A 101 2.15 -7.68 -13.76
C LYS A 101 1.84 -6.78 -14.96
N ASP A 102 0.81 -7.13 -15.73
CA ASP A 102 0.27 -6.25 -16.75
C ASP A 102 -0.28 -4.97 -16.10
N ASP A 103 -0.10 -3.86 -16.77
CA ASP A 103 -0.44 -2.47 -16.40
C ASP A 103 -1.95 -2.22 -16.15
N LYS A 104 -2.74 -3.25 -15.84
CA LYS A 104 -4.18 -3.19 -15.53
C LYS A 104 -4.43 -2.65 -14.11
N THR A 105 -3.79 -1.53 -13.80
CA THR A 105 -4.14 -0.74 -12.62
C THR A 105 -5.51 -0.09 -12.83
N TYR A 106 -6.19 0.19 -11.72
CA TYR A 106 -7.43 0.98 -11.76
C TYR A 106 -7.18 2.32 -12.46
N PRO A 107 -8.11 2.73 -13.34
CA PRO A 107 -7.98 3.98 -14.07
C PRO A 107 -8.22 5.20 -13.18
N TYR A 108 -7.60 6.29 -13.59
CA TYR A 108 -7.82 7.63 -13.09
C TYR A 108 -8.46 8.48 -14.18
N LEU A 109 -9.29 9.42 -13.79
CA LEU A 109 -9.73 10.51 -14.63
C LEU A 109 -8.85 11.72 -14.33
N ALA A 110 -8.23 12.33 -15.35
CA ALA A 110 -7.23 13.35 -15.15
C ALA A 110 -7.33 14.47 -16.18
N VAL A 111 -6.94 15.68 -15.76
CA VAL A 111 -6.75 16.85 -16.62
C VAL A 111 -5.26 16.99 -16.88
N THR A 112 -4.87 17.03 -18.16
CA THR A 112 -3.46 17.18 -18.57
C THR A 112 -2.94 18.59 -18.30
N ASP A 113 -1.63 18.71 -18.08
CA ASP A 113 -0.94 19.99 -17.95
C ASP A 113 -0.27 20.34 -19.30
N GLU A 114 -1.13 20.74 -20.24
CA GLU A 114 -0.78 21.15 -21.59
C GLU A 114 -1.28 22.60 -21.83
N GLU A 115 -0.86 23.21 -22.92
CA GLU A 115 -1.37 24.53 -23.35
C GLU A 115 -2.92 24.54 -23.45
N TRP A 116 -3.49 23.46 -23.97
CA TRP A 116 -4.91 23.19 -24.04
C TRP A 116 -5.23 21.89 -23.28
N PRO A 117 -5.48 21.97 -21.96
CA PRO A 117 -5.69 20.80 -21.11
C PRO A 117 -6.83 19.90 -21.58
N ARG A 118 -6.64 18.59 -21.49
CA ARG A 118 -7.61 17.56 -21.90
C ARG A 118 -8.09 16.75 -20.71
N LEU A 119 -9.33 16.28 -20.78
CA LEU A 119 -9.85 15.28 -19.85
C LEU A 119 -9.52 13.89 -20.40
N ILE A 120 -8.65 13.17 -19.72
CA ILE A 120 -8.17 11.85 -20.14
C ILE A 120 -8.45 10.79 -19.08
N THR A 121 -8.57 9.53 -19.54
CA THR A 121 -8.50 8.36 -18.66
C THR A 121 -7.07 7.82 -18.73
N THR A 122 -6.41 7.70 -17.59
CA THR A 122 -5.04 7.19 -17.50
C THR A 122 -4.91 6.16 -16.38
N ARG A 123 -3.97 5.25 -16.49
CA ARG A 123 -3.58 4.32 -15.43
C ARG A 123 -2.25 4.69 -14.78
N ARG A 124 -1.55 5.68 -15.35
CA ARG A 124 -0.26 6.17 -14.85
C ARG A 124 -0.37 7.63 -14.46
N LEU A 125 -0.01 7.94 -13.22
CA LEU A 125 0.11 9.31 -12.77
C LEU A 125 1.52 9.81 -13.12
N THR A 126 1.56 10.90 -13.88
CA THR A 126 2.80 11.55 -14.30
C THR A 126 2.80 13.00 -13.81
N LYS A 127 4.00 13.63 -13.78
CA LYS A 127 4.13 15.06 -13.44
C LYS A 127 3.44 16.01 -14.43
N LYS A 128 2.98 15.49 -15.58
CA LYS A 128 2.29 16.25 -16.64
C LYS A 128 0.76 16.29 -16.45
N LEU A 129 0.26 16.12 -15.24
CA LEU A 129 -1.16 16.20 -14.91
C LEU A 129 -1.41 17.40 -14.00
N LYS A 130 -2.37 18.25 -14.40
CA LYS A 130 -2.79 19.42 -13.62
C LYS A 130 -3.70 19.03 -12.46
N SER A 131 -4.56 18.05 -12.66
CA SER A 131 -5.44 17.49 -11.64
C SER A 131 -5.81 16.06 -12.02
N PHE A 132 -6.14 15.23 -11.02
CA PHE A 132 -6.65 13.88 -11.26
C PHE A 132 -7.59 13.45 -10.13
N ARG A 133 -8.41 12.44 -10.43
CA ARG A 133 -9.26 11.73 -9.47
C ARG A 133 -9.22 10.24 -9.75
N GLY A 134 -9.17 9.45 -8.71
CA GLY A 134 -9.08 7.98 -8.77
C GLY A 134 -8.17 7.42 -7.67
N PRO A 135 -7.85 6.14 -7.69
CA PRO A 135 -8.25 5.14 -8.69
C PRO A 135 -9.75 4.82 -8.62
N PHE A 136 -10.41 4.64 -9.78
CA PHE A 136 -11.80 4.21 -9.84
C PHE A 136 -11.88 2.69 -9.83
N THR A 137 -12.55 2.12 -8.82
CA THR A 137 -12.81 0.68 -8.77
C THR A 137 -13.95 0.27 -9.70
N GLN A 138 -14.88 1.19 -9.98
CA GLN A 138 -16.02 1.00 -10.87
C GLN A 138 -15.82 1.75 -12.20
N VAL A 139 -15.50 1.03 -13.27
CA VAL A 139 -15.28 1.62 -14.61
C VAL A 139 -16.55 2.31 -15.13
N ASN A 140 -17.73 1.80 -14.82
CA ASN A 140 -19.00 2.41 -15.21
C ASN A 140 -19.16 3.82 -14.59
N LEU A 141 -18.81 3.99 -13.32
CA LEU A 141 -18.83 5.30 -12.66
C LEU A 141 -17.86 6.28 -13.35
N LEU A 142 -16.65 5.82 -13.64
CA LEU A 142 -15.65 6.64 -14.35
C LEU A 142 -16.18 7.11 -15.71
N ASN A 143 -16.76 6.20 -16.50
CA ASN A 143 -17.30 6.53 -17.82
C ASN A 143 -18.48 7.51 -17.73
N SER A 144 -19.41 7.29 -16.79
CA SER A 144 -20.55 8.18 -16.56
C SER A 144 -20.10 9.58 -16.12
N LEU A 145 -19.12 9.66 -15.20
CA LEU A 145 -18.56 10.93 -14.75
C LEU A 145 -17.81 11.65 -15.88
N ARG A 146 -17.02 10.92 -16.65
CA ARG A 146 -16.33 11.48 -17.84
C ARG A 146 -17.31 12.05 -18.85
N GLN A 147 -18.37 11.30 -19.17
CA GLN A 147 -19.40 11.73 -20.10
C GLN A 147 -20.13 12.98 -19.60
N LEU A 148 -20.53 13.00 -18.32
CA LEU A 148 -21.16 14.15 -17.67
C LEU A 148 -20.28 15.40 -17.79
N ILE A 149 -19.02 15.31 -17.37
CA ILE A 149 -18.09 16.45 -17.38
C ILE A 149 -17.83 16.93 -18.81
N GLN A 150 -17.58 16.02 -19.75
CA GLN A 150 -17.28 16.41 -21.14
C GLN A 150 -18.48 17.04 -21.84
N THR A 151 -19.70 16.66 -21.47
CA THR A 151 -20.93 17.27 -22.01
C THR A 151 -21.16 18.68 -21.44
N LEU A 152 -20.88 18.89 -20.17
CA LEU A 152 -21.11 20.17 -19.52
C LEU A 152 -19.97 21.18 -19.74
N TYR A 153 -18.73 20.68 -19.69
CA TYR A 153 -17.51 21.49 -19.78
C TYR A 153 -16.59 20.90 -20.86
N PRO A 154 -16.94 21.07 -22.16
CA PRO A 154 -16.20 20.42 -23.23
C PRO A 154 -14.74 20.92 -23.26
N LEU A 155 -13.81 19.97 -23.23
CA LEU A 155 -12.40 20.20 -23.41
C LEU A 155 -11.91 19.55 -24.71
N LYS A 156 -10.70 19.88 -25.12
CA LYS A 156 -10.03 19.27 -26.28
C LYS A 156 -10.06 17.76 -26.18
N TYR A 157 -10.52 17.09 -27.24
CA TYR A 157 -10.74 15.64 -27.23
C TYR A 157 -9.49 14.84 -27.63
N CYS A 158 -8.74 15.32 -28.64
CA CYS A 158 -7.61 14.62 -29.27
C CYS A 158 -6.25 15.16 -28.78
N SER A 159 -5.17 14.42 -29.05
CA SER A 159 -3.78 14.86 -28.86
C SER A 159 -3.33 15.84 -29.95
N ASP A 160 -3.81 15.64 -31.17
CA ASP A 160 -3.31 16.32 -32.35
C ASP A 160 -3.92 17.71 -32.52
N ARG A 161 -3.29 18.53 -33.35
CA ARG A 161 -3.80 19.85 -33.74
C ARG A 161 -4.49 19.76 -35.10
N HIS A 162 -5.71 20.29 -35.17
CA HIS A 162 -6.50 20.36 -36.41
C HIS A 162 -6.92 21.83 -36.69
N PRO A 163 -6.00 22.68 -37.21
CA PRO A 163 -6.28 24.11 -37.37
C PRO A 163 -7.45 24.44 -38.31
N LYS A 164 -7.79 23.52 -39.22
CA LYS A 164 -8.93 23.64 -40.13
C LYS A 164 -10.25 23.10 -39.56
N GLY A 165 -10.26 22.63 -38.31
CA GLY A 165 -11.37 21.94 -37.67
C GLY A 165 -11.32 20.41 -37.87
N CYS A 166 -12.15 19.71 -37.12
CA CYS A 166 -12.25 18.23 -37.14
C CYS A 166 -13.68 17.80 -36.84
N ILE A 167 -14.01 16.55 -37.08
CA ILE A 167 -15.34 15.99 -36.85
C ILE A 167 -15.80 16.17 -35.40
N ASN A 168 -14.92 16.06 -34.41
CA ASN A 168 -15.28 16.27 -33.00
C ASN A 168 -15.71 17.68 -32.68
N SER A 169 -15.21 18.68 -33.44
CA SER A 169 -15.68 20.08 -33.29
C SER A 169 -17.01 20.30 -33.97
N GLN A 170 -17.24 19.64 -35.11
CA GLN A 170 -18.50 19.74 -35.86
C GLN A 170 -19.69 19.15 -35.10
N ILE A 171 -19.46 18.04 -34.38
CA ILE A 171 -20.50 17.37 -33.56
C ILE A 171 -20.54 17.89 -32.11
N GLY A 172 -19.83 18.98 -31.78
CA GLY A 172 -19.91 19.65 -30.48
C GLY A 172 -19.20 18.94 -29.32
N LEU A 173 -18.42 17.89 -29.59
CA LEU A 173 -17.65 17.19 -28.56
C LEU A 173 -16.36 17.92 -28.14
N CYS A 174 -15.92 18.89 -28.96
CA CYS A 174 -14.67 19.61 -28.73
C CYS A 174 -14.87 21.09 -29.09
N PRO A 175 -14.46 22.05 -28.22
CA PRO A 175 -14.54 23.48 -28.51
C PRO A 175 -13.53 23.97 -29.55
N ALA A 176 -12.81 23.06 -30.21
CA ALA A 176 -11.81 23.32 -31.23
C ALA A 176 -10.72 24.34 -30.86
N PRO A 177 -10.04 24.23 -29.73
CA PRO A 177 -9.03 25.20 -29.26
C PRO A 177 -7.80 25.27 -30.18
N CYS A 178 -7.68 24.35 -31.12
CA CYS A 178 -6.61 24.32 -32.11
C CYS A 178 -6.85 25.29 -33.30
N ARG A 179 -8.05 25.90 -33.42
CA ARG A 179 -8.34 26.95 -34.40
C ARG A 179 -7.73 28.27 -33.93
N LYS A 180 -7.49 29.17 -34.89
CA LYS A 180 -6.90 30.50 -34.61
C LYS A 180 -7.81 31.43 -33.82
N ASP A 181 -9.11 31.24 -33.94
CA ASP A 181 -10.21 32.02 -33.35
C ASP A 181 -10.69 31.48 -31.99
N ALA A 182 -9.94 30.59 -31.37
CA ALA A 182 -10.32 29.95 -30.11
C ALA A 182 -10.25 30.94 -28.93
N GLU A 183 -11.35 31.04 -28.17
CA GLU A 183 -11.45 31.86 -26.96
C GLU A 183 -10.75 31.18 -25.76
N ARG A 184 -9.63 31.75 -25.32
CA ARG A 184 -8.80 31.19 -24.28
C ARG A 184 -9.41 31.27 -22.88
N ASP A 185 -10.16 32.37 -22.62
CA ASP A 185 -10.75 32.59 -21.30
C ASP A 185 -11.91 31.63 -21.04
N ALA A 186 -12.81 31.45 -22.00
CA ALA A 186 -13.91 30.51 -21.93
C ALA A 186 -13.38 29.06 -21.78
N TYR A 187 -12.30 28.73 -22.50
CA TYR A 187 -11.66 27.41 -22.34
C TYR A 187 -11.06 27.20 -20.95
N SER A 188 -10.40 28.24 -20.42
CA SER A 188 -9.77 28.19 -19.07
C SER A 188 -10.83 28.04 -17.98
N GLU A 189 -12.00 28.62 -18.16
CA GLU A 189 -13.15 28.47 -17.29
C GLU A 189 -13.68 27.02 -17.32
N ASN A 190 -13.83 26.41 -18.49
CA ASN A 190 -14.20 25.00 -18.63
C ASN A 190 -13.18 24.08 -17.95
N VAL A 191 -11.89 24.39 -18.03
CA VAL A 191 -10.84 23.64 -17.30
C VAL A 191 -11.02 23.73 -15.79
N ARG A 192 -11.29 24.92 -15.24
CA ARG A 192 -11.55 25.10 -13.79
C ARG A 192 -12.79 24.32 -13.35
N ASN A 193 -13.90 24.45 -14.09
CA ASN A 193 -15.14 23.74 -13.78
C ASN A 193 -14.98 22.22 -13.89
N THR A 194 -14.20 21.74 -14.87
CA THR A 194 -13.83 20.32 -14.99
C THR A 194 -13.06 19.83 -13.74
N ILE A 195 -12.10 20.62 -13.26
CA ILE A 195 -11.32 20.25 -12.05
C ILE A 195 -12.23 20.22 -10.82
N ASP A 196 -13.12 21.19 -10.65
CA ASP A 196 -14.06 21.22 -9.53
C ASP A 196 -15.05 20.05 -9.58
N ALA A 197 -15.56 19.72 -10.76
CA ALA A 197 -16.43 18.55 -10.96
C ALA A 197 -15.70 17.23 -10.67
N LEU A 198 -14.43 17.09 -11.11
CA LEU A 198 -13.59 15.93 -10.79
C LEU A 198 -13.38 15.77 -9.28
N GLN A 199 -13.30 16.86 -8.54
CA GLN A 199 -13.13 16.86 -7.09
C GLN A 199 -14.44 16.69 -6.33
N GLY A 200 -15.56 16.49 -7.04
CA GLY A 200 -16.88 16.32 -6.43
C GLY A 200 -17.44 17.59 -5.81
N LYS A 201 -16.98 18.74 -6.26
CA LYS A 201 -17.51 20.02 -5.86
C LYS A 201 -18.68 20.43 -6.74
N LYS A 202 -19.54 21.31 -6.24
CA LYS A 202 -20.56 22.01 -7.02
C LYS A 202 -21.64 21.11 -7.66
N TRP A 203 -21.99 19.97 -7.04
CA TRP A 203 -23.02 19.08 -7.57
C TRP A 203 -24.37 19.76 -7.82
N ASN A 204 -24.77 20.70 -6.96
CA ASN A 204 -26.03 21.43 -7.09
C ASN A 204 -25.97 22.43 -8.29
N GLU A 205 -24.82 23.07 -8.51
CA GLU A 205 -24.58 23.95 -9.68
C GLU A 205 -24.61 23.14 -10.99
N ILE A 206 -24.04 21.92 -10.97
CA ILE A 206 -24.10 21.00 -12.12
C ILE A 206 -25.54 20.63 -12.45
N GLU A 207 -26.37 20.33 -11.44
CA GLU A 207 -27.78 20.01 -11.62
C GLU A 207 -28.56 21.19 -12.23
N SER A 208 -28.36 22.40 -11.70
CA SER A 208 -28.98 23.62 -12.22
C SER A 208 -28.57 23.88 -13.67
N LEU A 209 -27.28 23.75 -13.98
CA LEU A 209 -26.75 23.93 -15.33
C LEU A 209 -27.36 22.95 -16.35
N ILE A 210 -27.57 21.70 -15.95
CA ILE A 210 -28.24 20.71 -16.81
C ILE A 210 -29.68 21.14 -17.10
N LYS A 211 -30.44 21.58 -16.08
CA LYS A 211 -31.82 22.04 -16.23
C LYS A 211 -31.91 23.24 -17.17
N GLU A 212 -31.05 24.25 -16.98
CA GLU A 212 -30.98 25.43 -17.87
C GLU A 212 -30.67 25.05 -19.32
N ARG A 213 -29.77 24.09 -19.53
CA ARG A 213 -29.45 23.63 -20.89
C ARG A 213 -30.57 22.82 -21.53
N ILE A 214 -31.35 22.06 -20.75
CA ILE A 214 -32.56 21.39 -21.23
C ILE A 214 -33.56 22.46 -21.74
N ASP A 215 -33.85 23.44 -20.90
CA ASP A 215 -34.79 24.50 -21.25
C ASP A 215 -34.36 25.31 -22.50
N SER A 216 -33.06 25.61 -22.59
CA SER A 216 -32.47 26.28 -23.75
C SER A 216 -32.58 25.43 -25.02
N SER A 217 -32.31 24.10 -24.92
CA SER A 217 -32.42 23.19 -26.06
C SER A 217 -33.88 23.02 -26.54
N VAL A 218 -34.84 23.01 -25.60
CA VAL A 218 -36.28 22.98 -25.94
C VAL A 218 -36.71 24.25 -26.66
N LYS A 219 -36.24 25.42 -26.22
CA LYS A 219 -36.58 26.72 -26.87
C LYS A 219 -36.12 26.78 -28.32
N VAL A 220 -35.01 26.14 -28.68
CA VAL A 220 -34.49 26.06 -30.05
C VAL A 220 -34.91 24.80 -30.78
N LEU A 221 -35.86 24.03 -30.22
CA LEU A 221 -36.44 22.80 -30.78
C LEU A 221 -35.40 21.69 -31.01
N ASP A 222 -34.25 21.73 -30.30
CA ASP A 222 -33.25 20.67 -30.32
C ASP A 222 -33.62 19.57 -29.29
N PHE A 223 -34.63 18.79 -29.64
CA PHE A 223 -35.19 17.76 -28.75
C PHE A 223 -34.22 16.59 -28.51
N GLU A 224 -33.34 16.28 -29.45
CA GLU A 224 -32.34 15.22 -29.28
C GLU A 224 -31.34 15.60 -28.20
N LYS A 225 -30.83 16.82 -28.22
CA LYS A 225 -29.94 17.35 -27.18
C LYS A 225 -30.65 17.46 -25.83
N ALA A 226 -31.89 17.91 -25.79
CA ALA A 226 -32.69 17.98 -24.59
C ALA A 226 -32.91 16.57 -23.97
N ALA A 227 -33.18 15.53 -24.80
CA ALA A 227 -33.34 14.17 -24.35
C ALA A 227 -32.01 13.63 -23.71
N LYS A 228 -30.86 13.80 -24.38
CA LYS A 228 -29.55 13.40 -23.84
C LYS A 228 -29.23 14.07 -22.50
N LEU A 229 -29.57 15.35 -22.35
CA LEU A 229 -29.35 16.06 -21.09
C LEU A 229 -30.33 15.61 -20.00
N ARG A 230 -31.56 15.23 -20.32
CA ARG A 230 -32.51 14.66 -19.38
C ARG A 230 -32.05 13.30 -18.86
N ASP A 231 -31.52 12.45 -19.74
CA ASP A 231 -30.94 11.16 -19.34
C ASP A 231 -29.76 11.37 -18.38
N LEU A 232 -28.89 12.33 -18.63
CA LEU A 232 -27.81 12.69 -17.72
C LEU A 232 -28.32 13.22 -16.38
N LEU A 233 -29.39 14.02 -16.37
CA LEU A 233 -30.00 14.49 -15.13
C LEU A 233 -30.57 13.36 -14.29
N GLN A 234 -31.21 12.37 -14.92
CA GLN A 234 -31.70 11.19 -14.23
C GLN A 234 -30.58 10.33 -13.62
N LEU A 235 -29.41 10.27 -14.27
CA LEU A 235 -28.24 9.52 -13.79
C LEU A 235 -27.47 10.27 -12.69
N LEU A 236 -27.63 11.58 -12.58
CA LEU A 236 -26.83 12.43 -11.68
C LEU A 236 -26.89 12.02 -10.20
N PRO A 237 -28.07 11.70 -9.60
CA PRO A 237 -28.12 11.25 -8.19
C PRO A 237 -27.35 9.96 -7.97
N ASP A 238 -27.38 9.02 -8.92
CA ASP A 238 -26.66 7.75 -8.83
C ASP A 238 -25.13 7.95 -8.96
N ILE A 239 -24.72 8.82 -9.89
CA ILE A 239 -23.30 9.22 -10.04
C ILE A 239 -22.82 9.88 -8.75
N ARG A 240 -23.56 10.84 -8.20
CA ARG A 240 -23.23 11.54 -6.96
C ARG A 240 -23.10 10.59 -5.76
N ARG A 241 -24.05 9.68 -5.60
CA ARG A 241 -24.03 8.67 -4.54
C ARG A 241 -22.82 7.75 -4.67
N LYS A 242 -22.59 7.17 -5.85
CA LYS A 242 -21.45 6.28 -6.11
C LYS A 242 -20.13 7.01 -5.95
N TYR A 243 -20.04 8.27 -6.40
CA TYR A 243 -18.88 9.13 -6.23
C TYR A 243 -18.59 9.38 -4.73
N SER A 244 -19.60 9.70 -3.94
CA SER A 244 -19.43 9.94 -2.50
C SER A 244 -18.97 8.70 -1.75
N VAL A 245 -19.47 7.52 -2.11
CA VAL A 245 -19.00 6.24 -1.55
C VAL A 245 -17.57 5.93 -1.99
N GLU A 246 -17.24 6.16 -3.27
CA GLU A 246 -15.91 5.89 -3.83
C GLU A 246 -14.83 6.83 -3.28
N PHE A 247 -15.20 8.09 -2.96
CA PHE A 247 -14.28 9.16 -2.56
C PHE A 247 -14.74 9.85 -1.27
N SER A 248 -14.87 9.08 -0.19
CA SER A 248 -15.32 9.57 1.11
C SER A 248 -14.29 10.47 1.83
N GLY A 249 -13.03 10.48 1.39
CA GLY A 249 -11.95 11.29 1.94
C GLY A 249 -11.42 12.34 0.96
N SER A 250 -10.74 13.36 1.46
CA SER A 250 -10.08 14.40 0.67
C SER A 250 -8.59 14.49 1.00
N GLY A 251 -7.74 14.28 -0.01
CA GLY A 251 -6.29 14.38 0.11
C GLY A 251 -5.64 13.16 0.77
N ALA A 252 -4.35 13.31 1.04
CA ALA A 252 -3.56 12.29 1.74
C ALA A 252 -3.68 12.47 3.25
N GLU A 253 -3.87 11.38 3.97
CA GLU A 253 -3.91 11.36 5.43
C GLU A 253 -3.22 10.10 5.97
N ASP A 254 -2.50 10.25 7.07
CA ASP A 254 -1.85 9.16 7.79
C ASP A 254 -2.48 8.96 9.16
N HIS A 255 -2.77 7.71 9.46
CA HIS A 255 -3.33 7.28 10.74
C HIS A 255 -2.34 6.36 11.44
N PHE A 256 -2.05 6.67 12.69
CA PHE A 256 -1.17 5.88 13.54
C PHE A 256 -1.91 5.44 14.78
N CYS A 257 -1.75 4.18 15.14
CA CYS A 257 -2.20 3.64 16.41
C CYS A 257 -0.99 3.08 17.17
N PHE A 258 -0.92 3.35 18.45
CA PHE A 258 0.17 2.95 19.33
C PHE A 258 -0.37 2.16 20.51
N LYS A 259 0.34 1.11 20.93
CA LYS A 259 0.01 0.33 22.12
C LYS A 259 1.31 -0.11 22.81
N ARG A 260 1.35 -0.01 24.12
CA ARG A 260 2.47 -0.50 24.96
C ARG A 260 2.05 -1.78 25.67
N GLU A 261 2.96 -2.73 25.71
CA GLU A 261 2.84 -3.93 26.53
C GLU A 261 4.22 -4.22 27.17
N GLY A 262 4.31 -3.98 28.45
CA GLY A 262 5.58 -4.00 29.19
C GLY A 262 6.59 -2.98 28.64
N ASP A 263 7.78 -3.45 28.28
CA ASP A 263 8.86 -2.67 27.67
C ASP A 263 8.79 -2.61 26.14
N THR A 264 7.74 -3.18 25.55
CA THR A 264 7.59 -3.25 24.09
C THR A 264 6.48 -2.33 23.62
N LEU A 265 6.79 -1.53 22.61
CA LEU A 265 5.86 -0.64 21.92
C LEU A 265 5.49 -1.20 20.55
N PHE A 266 4.20 -1.19 20.27
CA PHE A 266 3.64 -1.59 18.98
C PHE A 266 3.02 -0.39 18.30
N ALA A 267 3.17 -0.30 16.98
CA ALA A 267 2.54 0.72 16.17
C ALA A 267 1.95 0.12 14.90
N ALA A 268 0.79 0.64 14.49
CA ALA A 268 0.26 0.43 13.14
C ALA A 268 0.14 1.78 12.45
N ALA A 269 0.58 1.85 11.20
CA ALA A 269 0.55 3.04 10.36
C ALA A 269 -0.23 2.74 9.08
N ALA A 270 -1.31 3.47 8.84
CA ALA A 270 -2.10 3.39 7.61
C ALA A 270 -2.06 4.74 6.90
N ARG A 271 -1.80 4.71 5.59
CA ARG A 271 -1.93 5.87 4.71
C ARG A 271 -3.16 5.72 3.86
N TYR A 272 -4.00 6.73 3.90
CA TYR A 272 -5.13 6.89 3.00
C TYR A 272 -4.84 8.00 1.99
N SER A 273 -5.35 7.84 0.78
CA SER A 273 -5.41 8.88 -0.24
C SER A 273 -6.79 8.85 -0.86
N GLU A 274 -7.47 9.99 -0.85
CA GLU A 274 -8.83 10.09 -1.38
C GLU A 274 -9.80 9.05 -0.77
N GLY A 275 -9.67 8.82 0.54
CA GLY A 275 -10.49 7.85 1.29
C GLY A 275 -10.15 6.38 1.05
N LYS A 276 -9.07 6.08 0.33
CA LYS A 276 -8.64 4.70 0.00
C LYS A 276 -7.38 4.32 0.74
N LEU A 277 -7.37 3.12 1.31
CA LEU A 277 -6.20 2.57 1.99
C LEU A 277 -5.08 2.27 0.98
N MET A 278 -3.99 3.04 1.06
CA MET A 278 -2.82 2.92 0.19
C MET A 278 -1.75 1.99 0.77
N THR A 279 -1.52 2.09 2.07
CA THR A 279 -0.57 1.22 2.79
C THR A 279 -1.04 1.00 4.20
N LEU A 280 -0.75 -0.20 4.74
CA LEU A 280 -0.83 -0.49 6.16
C LEU A 280 0.42 -1.27 6.56
N LYS A 281 1.07 -0.82 7.63
CA LYS A 281 2.28 -1.45 8.17
C LYS A 281 2.22 -1.48 9.68
N SER A 282 2.72 -2.57 10.26
CA SER A 282 2.87 -2.71 11.70
C SER A 282 4.35 -2.71 12.09
N TYR A 283 4.65 -2.16 13.25
CA TYR A 283 6.00 -2.01 13.80
C TYR A 283 6.01 -2.44 15.26
N SER A 284 7.15 -2.91 15.73
CA SER A 284 7.40 -3.11 17.14
C SER A 284 8.81 -2.65 17.53
N ALA A 285 8.98 -2.26 18.77
CA ALA A 285 10.27 -1.91 19.37
C ALA A 285 10.27 -2.33 20.82
N SER A 286 11.27 -3.11 21.25
CA SER A 286 11.43 -3.59 22.63
C SER A 286 12.54 -2.82 23.36
N GLY A 287 12.54 -2.87 24.70
CA GLY A 287 13.51 -2.17 25.53
C GLY A 287 13.24 -0.65 25.60
N ILE A 288 11.99 -0.24 25.44
CA ILE A 288 11.59 1.16 25.46
C ILE A 288 11.02 1.52 26.84
N PHE A 289 11.73 2.37 27.55
CA PHE A 289 11.36 2.86 28.89
C PHE A 289 10.88 4.31 28.88
N GLU A 290 10.98 4.99 27.73
CA GLU A 290 10.56 6.38 27.54
C GLU A 290 9.02 6.53 27.59
N GLU A 291 8.56 7.76 27.83
CA GLU A 291 7.14 8.08 27.71
C GLU A 291 6.62 7.91 26.27
N MET A 292 5.31 7.65 26.14
CA MET A 292 4.69 7.41 24.85
C MET A 292 4.81 8.61 23.91
N SER A 293 4.73 9.83 24.43
CA SER A 293 4.88 11.08 23.66
C SER A 293 6.27 11.20 23.04
N SER A 294 7.34 11.00 23.84
CA SER A 294 8.73 11.04 23.38
C SER A 294 9.00 9.99 22.31
N TRP A 295 8.52 8.77 22.55
CA TRP A 295 8.67 7.70 21.56
C TRP A 295 7.89 7.98 20.27
N THR A 296 6.66 8.52 20.37
CA THR A 296 5.86 8.90 19.20
C THR A 296 6.58 9.94 18.36
N ALA A 297 7.22 10.94 18.98
CA ALA A 297 8.02 11.95 18.28
C ALA A 297 9.19 11.32 17.51
N THR A 298 9.95 10.45 18.18
CA THR A 298 11.06 9.70 17.56
C THR A 298 10.57 8.79 16.42
N PHE A 299 9.42 8.13 16.62
CA PHE A 299 8.80 7.29 15.61
C PHE A 299 8.43 8.10 14.37
N LEU A 300 7.71 9.22 14.51
CA LEU A 300 7.29 10.07 13.39
C LEU A 300 8.48 10.62 12.62
N THR A 301 9.52 11.12 13.31
CA THR A 301 10.76 11.58 12.68
C THR A 301 11.38 10.48 11.82
N SER A 302 11.52 9.28 12.35
CA SER A 302 12.07 8.14 11.61
C SER A 302 11.16 7.67 10.48
N PHE A 303 9.83 7.67 10.70
CA PHE A 303 8.85 7.20 9.72
C PHE A 303 8.81 8.10 8.48
N TYR A 304 8.92 9.42 8.66
CA TYR A 304 8.89 10.40 7.56
C TYR A 304 10.26 10.72 6.99
N SER A 305 11.34 10.16 7.51
CA SER A 305 12.67 10.33 6.92
C SER A 305 12.68 9.87 5.45
N GLY A 306 12.89 10.82 4.53
CA GLY A 306 12.89 10.58 3.08
C GLY A 306 11.51 10.30 2.46
N LYS A 307 10.41 10.62 3.13
CA LYS A 307 9.05 10.47 2.63
C LYS A 307 8.29 11.78 2.64
N GLU A 308 7.30 11.90 1.73
CA GLU A 308 6.34 13.00 1.77
C GLU A 308 5.43 12.90 2.99
N THR A 309 5.29 14.03 3.69
CA THR A 309 4.39 14.19 4.84
C THR A 309 3.03 14.67 4.34
N PRO A 310 1.91 14.02 4.69
CA PRO A 310 0.58 14.48 4.32
C PRO A 310 0.17 15.70 5.16
N ASP A 311 -0.88 16.40 4.73
CA ASP A 311 -1.42 17.54 5.45
C ASP A 311 -2.24 17.15 6.70
N LYS A 312 -2.65 15.88 6.79
CA LYS A 312 -3.46 15.34 7.89
C LYS A 312 -2.76 14.14 8.52
N ILE A 313 -2.56 14.20 9.83
CA ILE A 313 -1.97 13.13 10.63
C ILE A 313 -2.84 12.90 11.85
N PHE A 314 -3.22 11.64 12.08
CA PHE A 314 -4.06 11.22 13.20
C PHE A 314 -3.30 10.23 14.08
N LEU A 315 -3.26 10.49 15.40
CA LEU A 315 -2.59 9.65 16.38
C LEU A 315 -3.61 9.04 17.33
N TYR A 316 -3.44 7.76 17.66
CA TYR A 316 -4.26 7.01 18.60
C TYR A 316 -3.36 6.23 19.59
N PRO A 317 -3.35 6.55 20.88
CA PRO A 317 -3.92 7.75 21.49
C PRO A 317 -3.26 9.05 20.97
N GLU A 318 -3.91 10.18 21.21
CA GLU A 318 -3.38 11.51 20.90
C GLU A 318 -2.24 11.86 21.85
N THR A 319 -1.04 11.43 21.53
CA THR A 319 0.16 11.60 22.37
C THR A 319 0.89 12.92 22.10
N LEU A 320 0.59 13.57 20.98
CA LEU A 320 1.19 14.84 20.56
C LEU A 320 0.11 15.75 19.98
N THR A 321 0.25 17.04 20.24
CA THR A 321 -0.58 18.11 19.68
C THR A 321 -0.21 18.38 18.22
N LYS A 322 -1.10 19.09 17.52
CA LYS A 322 -0.87 19.52 16.13
C LYS A 322 0.40 20.35 15.97
N ASP A 323 0.67 21.25 16.92
CA ASP A 323 1.81 22.16 16.86
C ASP A 323 3.12 21.41 17.11
N GLU A 324 3.13 20.45 18.03
CA GLU A 324 4.27 19.57 18.27
C GLU A 324 4.57 18.70 17.04
N ILE A 325 3.57 18.11 16.41
CA ILE A 325 3.75 17.33 15.17
C ILE A 325 4.30 18.23 14.05
N SER A 326 3.77 19.45 13.92
CA SER A 326 4.24 20.41 12.91
C SER A 326 5.68 20.83 13.13
N ALA A 327 6.08 21.03 14.39
CA ALA A 327 7.46 21.34 14.78
C ALA A 327 8.41 20.17 14.51
N ILE A 328 8.03 18.94 14.91
CA ILE A 328 8.83 17.73 14.69
C ILE A 328 9.10 17.49 13.20
N LEU A 329 8.07 17.67 12.36
CA LEU A 329 8.13 17.38 10.93
C LEU A 329 8.57 18.59 10.09
N GLN A 330 8.79 19.74 10.71
CA GLN A 330 9.13 21.02 10.07
C GLN A 330 8.17 21.39 8.93
N ARG A 331 6.87 21.04 9.11
CA ARG A 331 5.82 21.25 8.13
C ARG A 331 4.49 21.55 8.81
N LYS A 332 3.73 22.50 8.27
CA LYS A 332 2.39 22.85 8.78
C LYS A 332 1.42 21.69 8.52
N ILE A 333 0.92 21.07 9.59
CA ILE A 333 -0.13 20.07 9.55
C ILE A 333 -1.49 20.78 9.62
N ARG A 334 -2.43 20.42 8.75
CA ARG A 334 -3.75 21.07 8.67
C ARG A 334 -4.75 20.49 9.67
N LYS A 335 -4.72 19.18 9.88
CA LYS A 335 -5.66 18.49 10.74
C LYS A 335 -5.01 17.36 11.52
N THR A 336 -5.32 17.29 12.83
CA THR A 336 -5.03 16.17 13.73
C THR A 336 -6.32 15.83 14.50
N GLY A 337 -6.32 14.77 15.30
CA GLY A 337 -7.45 14.36 16.13
C GLY A 337 -7.99 12.97 15.77
N SER A 338 -9.08 12.56 16.42
CA SER A 338 -9.71 11.26 16.15
C SER A 338 -10.56 11.32 14.89
N SER A 339 -10.27 10.52 13.89
CA SER A 339 -11.18 10.28 12.79
C SER A 339 -11.73 8.85 12.87
N GLY A 340 -12.96 8.68 12.45
CA GLY A 340 -13.72 7.45 12.21
C GLY A 340 -13.35 6.17 12.96
N GLY A 341 -14.25 5.68 13.80
CA GLY A 341 -14.06 4.46 14.61
C GLY A 341 -13.63 3.21 13.83
N GLU A 342 -13.95 3.12 12.53
CA GLU A 342 -13.59 1.98 11.69
C GLU A 342 -12.09 1.91 11.38
N ILE A 343 -11.45 3.03 11.06
CA ILE A 343 -9.99 3.08 10.81
C ILE A 343 -9.25 2.72 12.09
N LEU A 344 -9.65 3.30 13.21
CA LEU A 344 -9.05 2.98 14.50
C LEU A 344 -9.21 1.50 14.85
N LYS A 345 -10.39 0.93 14.68
CA LYS A 345 -10.66 -0.50 14.91
C LYS A 345 -9.77 -1.39 14.05
N MET A 346 -9.60 -1.06 12.77
CA MET A 346 -8.70 -1.78 11.86
C MET A 346 -7.24 -1.72 12.34
N LEU A 347 -6.74 -0.52 12.73
CA LEU A 347 -5.38 -0.36 13.24
C LEU A 347 -5.17 -1.15 14.53
N GLN A 348 -6.11 -1.08 15.48
CA GLN A 348 -6.07 -1.84 16.73
C GLN A 348 -6.05 -3.35 16.48
N THR A 349 -6.91 -3.84 15.58
CA THR A 349 -6.94 -5.25 15.20
C THR A 349 -5.62 -5.72 14.61
N ASN A 350 -4.97 -4.91 13.75
CA ASN A 350 -3.65 -5.23 13.20
C ASN A 350 -2.54 -5.20 14.29
N ILE A 351 -2.61 -4.28 15.26
CA ILE A 351 -1.69 -4.25 16.41
C ILE A 351 -1.86 -5.50 17.27
N GLU A 352 -3.08 -5.85 17.65
CA GLU A 352 -3.36 -7.02 18.49
C GLU A 352 -2.87 -8.31 17.83
N GLN A 353 -3.08 -8.43 16.53
CA GLN A 353 -2.58 -9.57 15.78
C GLN A 353 -1.05 -9.60 15.74
N ASN A 354 -0.41 -8.45 15.56
CA ASN A 354 1.04 -8.32 15.63
C ASN A 354 1.59 -8.69 17.02
N MET A 355 0.94 -8.24 18.09
CA MET A 355 1.26 -8.61 19.46
C MET A 355 1.19 -10.12 19.69
N ARG A 356 0.10 -10.77 19.25
CA ARG A 356 -0.04 -12.23 19.34
C ARG A 356 1.10 -12.98 18.65
N VAL A 357 1.47 -12.56 17.45
CA VAL A 357 2.61 -13.15 16.72
C VAL A 357 3.90 -12.94 17.49
N PHE A 358 4.18 -11.71 17.92
CA PHE A 358 5.39 -11.33 18.61
C PHE A 358 5.59 -12.13 19.92
N PHE A 359 4.57 -12.23 20.76
CA PHE A 359 4.66 -12.96 22.04
C PHE A 359 4.71 -14.47 21.84
N ASN A 360 3.96 -15.03 20.88
CA ASN A 360 4.05 -16.46 20.56
C ASN A 360 5.44 -16.85 20.07
N ASP A 361 6.07 -16.05 19.22
CA ASP A 361 7.44 -16.32 18.76
C ASP A 361 8.46 -16.17 19.88
N SER A 362 8.29 -15.17 20.74
CA SER A 362 9.11 -14.99 21.95
C SER A 362 8.99 -16.18 22.92
N GLU A 363 7.78 -16.69 23.13
CA GLU A 363 7.56 -17.85 24.03
C GLU A 363 8.13 -19.14 23.45
N LYS A 364 7.96 -19.38 22.16
CA LYS A 364 8.60 -20.51 21.47
C LYS A 364 10.13 -20.45 21.57
N THR A 365 10.70 -19.26 21.37
CA THR A 365 12.14 -19.04 21.49
C THR A 365 12.63 -19.29 22.91
N LYS A 366 11.93 -18.79 23.95
CA LYS A 366 12.24 -19.07 25.35
C LYS A 366 12.19 -20.56 25.65
N LYS A 367 11.17 -21.28 25.19
CA LYS A 367 11.05 -22.74 25.37
C LYS A 367 12.20 -23.49 24.68
N ALA A 368 12.53 -23.12 23.42
CA ALA A 368 13.67 -23.75 22.71
C ALA A 368 15.00 -23.51 23.43
N LEU A 369 15.26 -22.28 23.89
CA LEU A 369 16.47 -21.98 24.67
C LEU A 369 16.52 -22.72 26.00
N SER A 370 15.39 -22.85 26.70
CA SER A 370 15.35 -23.61 27.95
C SER A 370 15.71 -25.08 27.73
N VAL A 371 15.25 -25.69 26.63
CA VAL A 371 15.62 -27.06 26.26
C VAL A 371 17.12 -27.19 25.97
N ILE A 372 17.68 -26.26 25.15
CA ILE A 372 19.11 -26.25 24.82
C ILE A 372 19.95 -26.00 26.06
N SER A 373 19.57 -25.03 26.91
CA SER A 373 20.27 -24.72 28.14
C SER A 373 20.27 -25.90 29.11
N LYS A 374 19.16 -26.65 29.21
CA LYS A 374 19.05 -27.87 30.02
C LYS A 374 19.93 -28.98 29.47
N PHE A 375 19.99 -29.14 28.16
CA PHE A 375 20.84 -30.15 27.50
C PHE A 375 22.34 -29.84 27.70
N LEU A 376 22.74 -28.57 27.52
CA LEU A 376 24.12 -28.12 27.68
C LEU A 376 24.53 -27.89 29.14
N LYS A 377 23.58 -27.97 30.09
CA LYS A 377 23.77 -27.63 31.52
C LYS A 377 24.34 -26.21 31.76
N THR A 378 24.12 -25.32 30.83
CA THR A 378 24.63 -23.94 30.87
C THR A 378 23.59 -23.01 30.27
N PRO A 379 23.31 -21.81 30.84
CA PRO A 379 22.41 -20.85 30.25
C PRO A 379 22.90 -20.41 28.87
N VAL A 380 22.03 -20.52 27.87
CA VAL A 380 22.32 -20.10 26.48
C VAL A 380 21.60 -18.80 26.18
N SER A 381 22.37 -17.74 25.97
CA SER A 381 21.86 -16.41 25.56
C SER A 381 22.21 -16.08 24.11
N SER A 382 23.22 -16.69 23.55
CA SER A 382 23.66 -16.50 22.18
C SER A 382 24.03 -17.79 21.48
N ILE A 383 23.85 -17.85 20.18
CA ILE A 383 24.19 -19.00 19.34
C ILE A 383 24.91 -18.49 18.10
N LEU A 384 26.09 -19.08 17.83
CA LEU A 384 26.81 -18.88 16.59
C LEU A 384 26.63 -20.12 15.71
N CYS A 385 26.15 -19.88 14.49
CA CYS A 385 26.07 -20.92 13.46
C CYS A 385 27.15 -20.65 12.41
N LEU A 386 27.90 -21.71 12.08
CA LEU A 386 28.89 -21.69 11.01
C LEU A 386 28.43 -22.62 9.88
N ASP A 387 28.58 -22.15 8.65
CA ASP A 387 28.31 -22.93 7.44
C ASP A 387 29.48 -22.81 6.48
N ILE A 388 29.87 -23.91 5.85
CA ILE A 388 30.95 -23.95 4.86
C ILE A 388 30.38 -24.10 3.48
N SER A 389 30.80 -23.24 2.58
CA SER A 389 30.49 -23.31 1.15
C SER A 389 31.79 -23.51 0.36
N THR A 390 31.84 -24.57 -0.42
CA THR A 390 32.96 -24.88 -1.31
C THR A 390 32.56 -24.57 -2.74
N LEU A 391 33.29 -23.70 -3.43
CA LEU A 391 33.06 -23.36 -4.83
C LEU A 391 34.12 -24.11 -5.68
N TYR A 392 33.66 -24.93 -6.63
CA TYR A 392 34.50 -25.73 -7.54
C TYR A 392 35.57 -26.60 -6.88
N GLY A 393 35.38 -27.00 -5.62
CA GLY A 393 36.37 -27.85 -4.88
C GLY A 393 37.64 -27.12 -4.46
N GLU A 394 37.83 -25.86 -4.79
CA GLU A 394 39.08 -25.11 -4.54
C GLU A 394 38.92 -23.91 -3.58
N TYR A 395 37.75 -23.31 -3.55
CA TYR A 395 37.51 -22.08 -2.76
C TYR A 395 36.55 -22.34 -1.62
N ASN A 396 37.10 -22.47 -0.41
CA ASN A 396 36.30 -22.65 0.79
C ASN A 396 36.07 -21.33 1.49
N VAL A 397 34.79 -21.05 1.76
CA VAL A 397 34.34 -19.84 2.50
C VAL A 397 33.39 -20.27 3.61
N ALA A 398 33.65 -19.80 4.84
CA ALA A 398 32.72 -19.97 5.94
C ALA A 398 31.84 -18.74 6.14
N GLY A 399 30.56 -18.96 6.28
CA GLY A 399 29.57 -17.98 6.77
C GLY A 399 29.41 -18.13 8.28
N ALA A 400 29.51 -17.05 9.03
CA ALA A 400 29.23 -17.00 10.46
C ALA A 400 27.96 -16.15 10.71
N VAL A 401 26.93 -16.76 11.26
CA VAL A 401 25.64 -16.18 11.57
C VAL A 401 25.44 -16.12 13.07
N TRP A 402 25.16 -14.97 13.60
CA TRP A 402 25.01 -14.73 15.02
C TRP A 402 23.56 -14.56 15.41
N TRP A 403 23.13 -15.29 16.43
CA TRP A 403 21.84 -15.15 17.06
C TRP A 403 22.04 -14.82 18.55
N GLU A 404 21.36 -13.77 19.04
CA GLU A 404 21.49 -13.29 20.40
C GLU A 404 20.19 -12.64 20.86
N ASN A 405 19.78 -12.85 22.11
CA ASN A 405 18.58 -12.27 22.70
C ASN A 405 17.30 -12.49 21.87
N GLY A 406 17.14 -13.65 21.27
CA GLY A 406 15.95 -14.01 20.50
C GLY A 406 15.98 -13.58 19.03
N LYS A 407 17.05 -12.96 18.54
CA LYS A 407 17.14 -12.40 17.17
C LYS A 407 18.48 -12.67 16.51
N PHE A 408 18.45 -12.71 15.17
CA PHE A 408 19.67 -12.74 14.36
C PHE A 408 20.33 -11.36 14.31
N ASP A 409 21.55 -11.23 14.82
CA ASP A 409 22.34 -10.00 14.75
C ASP A 409 23.12 -9.91 13.43
N LYS A 410 22.50 -9.30 12.42
CA LYS A 410 23.10 -9.13 11.09
C LYS A 410 24.38 -8.29 11.11
N LYS A 411 24.59 -7.44 12.13
CA LYS A 411 25.81 -6.65 12.26
C LYS A 411 27.02 -7.50 12.62
N LYS A 412 26.78 -8.62 13.27
CA LYS A 412 27.81 -9.60 13.67
C LYS A 412 28.07 -10.67 12.60
N TYR A 413 27.34 -10.69 11.48
CA TYR A 413 27.59 -11.65 10.40
C TYR A 413 28.95 -11.43 9.79
N ARG A 414 29.69 -12.53 9.56
CA ARG A 414 31.03 -12.50 8.98
C ARG A 414 31.19 -13.60 7.93
N ARG A 415 32.10 -13.34 7.00
CA ARG A 415 32.57 -14.32 6.03
C ARG A 415 34.07 -14.54 6.28
N TYR A 416 34.48 -15.77 6.30
CA TYR A 416 35.86 -16.16 6.51
C TYR A 416 36.36 -16.95 5.32
N LYS A 417 37.40 -16.46 4.65
CA LYS A 417 38.13 -17.27 3.68
C LYS A 417 38.97 -18.29 4.42
N ILE A 418 38.81 -19.59 4.07
CA ILE A 418 39.64 -20.68 4.59
C ILE A 418 41.02 -20.55 3.98
N LYS A 419 42.06 -20.67 4.81
CA LYS A 419 43.45 -20.46 4.41
C LYS A 419 44.32 -21.69 4.46
N THR A 420 44.04 -22.62 5.39
CA THR A 420 44.91 -23.77 5.68
C THR A 420 44.44 -25.06 5.04
N ILE A 421 43.16 -25.14 4.69
CA ILE A 421 42.52 -26.33 4.14
C ILE A 421 42.37 -26.21 2.64
N LYS A 422 42.91 -27.16 1.89
CA LYS A 422 42.76 -27.32 0.45
C LYS A 422 41.81 -28.49 0.17
N GLY A 423 40.89 -28.29 -0.78
CA GLY A 423 39.90 -29.32 -1.13
C GLY A 423 38.66 -29.32 -0.23
N VAL A 424 37.82 -30.34 -0.34
CA VAL A 424 36.57 -30.50 0.37
C VAL A 424 36.80 -31.16 1.72
N ASP A 425 37.04 -30.34 2.74
CA ASP A 425 37.11 -30.79 4.15
C ASP A 425 36.38 -29.79 5.03
N ASP A 426 35.10 -30.03 5.26
CA ASP A 426 34.22 -29.16 6.04
C ASP A 426 34.63 -29.14 7.53
N PHE A 427 35.06 -30.27 8.08
CA PHE A 427 35.47 -30.36 9.50
C PHE A 427 36.74 -29.54 9.77
N GLY A 428 37.75 -29.69 8.94
CA GLY A 428 38.96 -28.89 9.02
C GLY A 428 38.71 -27.42 8.83
N SER A 429 37.87 -27.05 7.87
CA SER A 429 37.45 -25.69 7.61
C SER A 429 36.69 -25.07 8.79
N LEU A 430 35.74 -25.78 9.37
CA LEU A 430 35.04 -25.35 10.59
C LEU A 430 35.98 -25.15 11.77
N ARG A 431 36.95 -26.09 11.96
CA ARG A 431 37.96 -25.98 13.02
C ARG A 431 38.85 -24.77 12.88
N GLU A 432 39.31 -24.44 11.66
CA GLU A 432 40.06 -23.22 11.36
C GLU A 432 39.27 -21.95 11.75
N VAL A 433 38.02 -21.88 11.32
CA VAL A 433 37.18 -20.69 11.58
C VAL A 433 36.84 -20.56 13.06
N ALA A 434 36.50 -21.65 13.73
CA ALA A 434 36.20 -21.65 15.16
C ALA A 434 37.43 -21.19 15.98
N ALA A 435 38.63 -21.67 15.64
CA ALA A 435 39.85 -21.24 16.30
C ALA A 435 40.15 -19.72 16.09
N ARG A 436 39.90 -19.21 14.90
CA ARG A 436 40.07 -17.76 14.60
C ARG A 436 39.03 -16.90 15.33
N LEU A 437 37.80 -17.37 15.49
CA LEU A 437 36.75 -16.70 16.23
C LEU A 437 37.09 -16.67 17.74
N LEU A 438 37.48 -17.77 18.33
CA LEU A 438 37.84 -17.86 19.76
C LEU A 438 39.02 -16.94 20.11
N LYS A 439 40.05 -16.87 19.27
CA LYS A 439 41.18 -15.90 19.46
C LYS A 439 40.78 -14.43 19.41
N ARG A 440 39.64 -14.10 18.81
CA ARG A 440 39.17 -12.71 18.71
C ARG A 440 38.28 -12.31 19.90
N TRP A 441 37.85 -13.29 20.68
CA TRP A 441 36.97 -13.08 21.84
C TRP A 441 37.67 -13.28 23.18
N GLN A 442 38.90 -13.68 23.17
CA GLN A 442 39.84 -13.47 24.27
C GLN A 442 40.51 -12.09 24.16
#